data_273c2adf56e8144ecea33cf9dd6899ec
#
_entry.id   273c2adf56e8144ecea33cf9dd6899ec
#
_cell.length_a   1.000
_cell.length_b   1.000
_cell.length_c   1.000
_cell.angle_alpha   90.00
_cell.angle_beta   90.00
_cell.angle_gamma   90.00
#
_symmetry.space_group_name_H-M   'P 1'
#
loop_
_entity.id
_entity.type
_entity.pdbx_description
1 polymer ?
#
loop_
_entity_poly.entity_id
_entity_poly.type
_entity_poly.pdbx_seq_one_letter_code
_entity_poly.pdbx_strand_id
1 'polypeptide(L)'
;MDAEREPAGVRAPRRGTARAGVAVGAVGLLLAGCASMPDRGEVREVRASQGVDSQVRVFGVPPADKASPTDIVDGFLEAMTSDDPQLETARKYLTDDAAKNWKPGSTVTVLSAGLDRFPVQGDKESEGHRWKVTGKKLATVDERSAYQPETGGGRYEEYLQLVKFKDQWRIATPPSTLVLSESDFQRIYKPVNKYYFGDGTLVNDPVYVRQRSDPDSRMDPTTQTVQSLLAGPSKWLGPVVTTSFLTGTELAPGTKSLSLDGQNTLRVPLKLDNKAAHVPQSQCQKMATQLLYTIKDLTASRLDRVELQRADGKTTLCWVTRASAAPLANRVPSQVHQYYVDKDFRLVRMSLNVAAEEQQPQEKPESVPGPLATAATFKVGTAAVTYDEKRAAVVSEDGRGLYVVNMTTAGPMPPALLSSKGKLSAPSWDAHGDLWVADLDPQNQGLWRVPGGTGAPQKVDVAGLDDGRITGLKASPDGVRIALLVQKGDGRKNLYVGRIERPERKGDVSPVSVRELRPAAPQMADVMAMSWAPRGRLLVVGKENGGITQARYMLADGSMVAASLPGAAGLTGIGAYEDEAQPVVASSDEDGIVWLPPGAQWRTVAAGGRAPVYPG
;
A
#
# COMPACT_ATOMS: atom_id res chain seq x y z
N MET A 1 -18.40 -12.73 -85.34
CA MET A 1 -17.34 -13.10 -86.30
C MET A 1 -16.45 -14.04 -85.53
N ASP A 2 -16.83 -15.23 -85.64
CA ASP A 2 -16.17 -16.37 -86.34
C ASP A 2 -15.11 -17.01 -85.44
N ALA A 3 -15.37 -18.09 -84.94
CA ALA A 3 -15.52 -19.47 -85.49
C ALA A 3 -14.22 -20.27 -85.28
N GLU A 4 -14.42 -21.41 -84.62
CA GLU A 4 -14.14 -22.78 -85.12
C GLU A 4 -12.66 -23.23 -85.01
N ARG A 5 -12.28 -24.40 -84.59
CA ARG A 5 -12.82 -25.78 -84.60
C ARG A 5 -11.91 -26.73 -83.86
N GLU A 6 -12.48 -27.71 -83.22
CA GLU A 6 -11.89 -29.03 -82.95
C GLU A 6 -11.43 -29.76 -84.22
N PRO A 7 -10.66 -30.90 -84.17
CA PRO A 7 -11.15 -32.13 -83.52
C PRO A 7 -10.06 -33.15 -83.05
N ALA A 8 -10.58 -34.12 -82.28
CA ALA A 8 -10.39 -35.57 -82.23
C ALA A 8 -8.95 -36.18 -82.20
N GLY A 9 -8.61 -37.06 -81.34
CA GLY A 9 -9.09 -38.30 -80.87
C GLY A 9 -7.96 -39.29 -80.72
N VAL A 10 -8.04 -40.26 -79.84
CA VAL A 10 -7.70 -41.66 -79.87
C VAL A 10 -7.23 -42.25 -78.54
N ARG A 11 -8.08 -43.07 -77.98
CA ARG A 11 -7.98 -44.25 -77.08
C ARG A 11 -6.68 -44.74 -76.43
N ALA A 12 -6.68 -44.81 -75.12
CA ALA A 12 -6.52 -45.91 -74.11
C ALA A 12 -5.43 -47.00 -74.32
N PRO A 13 -4.93 -47.74 -73.28
CA PRO A 13 -5.64 -48.16 -72.03
C PRO A 13 -4.83 -48.29 -70.72
N ARG A 14 -5.62 -48.28 -69.69
CA ARG A 14 -5.56 -48.97 -68.35
C ARG A 14 -4.27 -49.62 -67.84
N ARG A 15 -3.85 -49.13 -66.63
CA ARG A 15 -3.66 -49.92 -65.37
C ARG A 15 -2.78 -49.13 -64.41
N GLY A 16 -3.30 -48.75 -63.19
CA GLY A 16 -2.44 -48.28 -62.10
C GLY A 16 -3.01 -47.24 -61.17
N THR A 17 -4.31 -47.13 -60.96
CA THR A 17 -4.91 -46.05 -60.16
C THR A 17 -5.61 -46.48 -58.84
N ALA A 18 -5.30 -47.67 -58.32
CA ALA A 18 -5.95 -48.13 -57.05
C ALA A 18 -5.13 -47.83 -55.77
N ARG A 19 -3.84 -47.38 -55.88
CA ARG A 19 -3.03 -47.07 -54.66
C ARG A 19 -2.86 -45.60 -54.37
N ALA A 20 -3.11 -44.70 -55.26
CA ALA A 20 -2.99 -43.26 -55.07
C ALA A 20 -4.25 -42.63 -54.41
N GLY A 21 -5.44 -43.27 -54.58
CA GLY A 21 -6.70 -42.76 -53.99
C GLY A 21 -6.81 -42.92 -52.47
N VAL A 22 -6.18 -43.96 -51.91
CA VAL A 22 -6.22 -44.21 -50.45
C VAL A 22 -5.29 -43.26 -49.69
N ALA A 23 -4.16 -42.83 -50.25
CA ALA A 23 -3.24 -41.88 -49.63
C ALA A 23 -3.79 -40.46 -49.60
N VAL A 24 -4.54 -40.02 -50.62
CA VAL A 24 -5.17 -38.69 -50.67
C VAL A 24 -6.39 -38.61 -49.74
N GLY A 25 -7.15 -39.71 -49.57
CA GLY A 25 -8.25 -39.79 -48.63
C GLY A 25 -7.83 -39.78 -47.17
N ALA A 26 -6.68 -40.37 -46.83
CA ALA A 26 -6.12 -40.37 -45.47
C ALA A 26 -5.54 -39.00 -45.05
N VAL A 27 -4.95 -38.23 -45.97
CA VAL A 27 -4.46 -36.87 -45.71
C VAL A 27 -5.63 -35.86 -45.59
N GLY A 28 -6.71 -36.05 -46.33
CA GLY A 28 -7.92 -35.22 -46.23
C GLY A 28 -8.68 -35.42 -44.92
N LEU A 29 -8.68 -36.63 -44.32
CA LEU A 29 -9.28 -36.94 -43.04
C LEU A 29 -8.47 -36.43 -41.82
N LEU A 30 -7.16 -36.25 -41.96
CA LEU A 30 -6.30 -35.67 -40.92
C LEU A 30 -6.33 -34.12 -40.88
N LEU A 31 -6.76 -33.47 -41.96
CA LEU A 31 -6.91 -32.00 -42.02
C LEU A 31 -8.32 -31.51 -41.65
N ALA A 32 -9.32 -32.40 -41.58
CA ALA A 32 -10.69 -32.06 -41.17
C ALA A 32 -10.91 -32.08 -39.65
N GLY A 33 -9.89 -32.46 -38.85
CA GLY A 33 -9.98 -32.58 -37.39
C GLY A 33 -9.76 -31.28 -36.60
N CYS A 34 -9.38 -30.17 -37.25
CA CYS A 34 -9.04 -28.91 -36.54
C CYS A 34 -10.05 -27.77 -36.73
N ALA A 35 -11.24 -28.00 -37.27
CA ALA A 35 -12.20 -26.96 -37.62
C ALA A 35 -13.55 -27.08 -36.91
N SER A 36 -13.58 -27.60 -35.68
CA SER A 36 -14.78 -27.50 -34.83
C SER A 36 -14.43 -26.77 -33.53
N MET A 37 -14.07 -25.49 -33.63
CA MET A 37 -14.31 -24.56 -32.52
C MET A 37 -15.80 -24.26 -32.50
N PRO A 38 -16.50 -24.49 -31.37
CA PRO A 38 -17.88 -24.09 -31.25
C PRO A 38 -17.96 -22.55 -31.23
N ASP A 39 -18.66 -22.00 -32.21
CA ASP A 39 -18.88 -20.52 -32.34
C ASP A 39 -19.78 -19.92 -31.25
N ARG A 40 -20.23 -20.69 -30.28
CA ARG A 40 -21.08 -20.26 -29.16
C ARG A 40 -20.76 -21.08 -27.92
N GLY A 41 -19.75 -20.63 -27.19
CA GLY A 41 -19.56 -20.91 -25.76
C GLY A 41 -19.71 -19.61 -25.01
N GLU A 42 -20.58 -19.55 -24.00
CA GLU A 42 -20.48 -18.47 -23.02
C GLU A 42 -19.02 -18.42 -22.53
N VAL A 43 -18.33 -17.33 -22.81
CA VAL A 43 -17.05 -17.02 -22.18
C VAL A 43 -17.39 -16.77 -20.70
N ARG A 44 -17.43 -17.84 -19.91
CA ARG A 44 -17.32 -17.66 -18.47
C ARG A 44 -15.92 -17.12 -18.24
N GLU A 45 -15.87 -15.88 -17.81
CA GLU A 45 -14.66 -15.36 -17.15
C GLU A 45 -14.26 -16.38 -16.08
N VAL A 46 -13.25 -17.16 -16.38
CA VAL A 46 -12.44 -17.77 -15.34
C VAL A 46 -11.79 -16.57 -14.68
N ARG A 47 -12.41 -16.05 -13.61
CA ARG A 47 -11.69 -15.22 -12.67
C ARG A 47 -10.40 -15.98 -12.43
N ALA A 48 -9.30 -15.41 -12.89
CA ALA A 48 -7.98 -15.95 -12.59
C ALA A 48 -8.00 -16.19 -11.09
N SER A 49 -8.14 -17.44 -10.68
CA SER A 49 -7.86 -17.82 -9.30
C SER A 49 -6.47 -17.24 -9.11
N GLN A 50 -6.35 -16.31 -8.17
CA GLN A 50 -5.04 -15.81 -7.77
C GLN A 50 -4.19 -17.07 -7.65
N GLY A 51 -3.26 -17.24 -8.60
CA GLY A 51 -2.47 -18.44 -8.68
C GLY A 51 -1.91 -18.66 -7.29
N VAL A 52 -2.03 -19.85 -6.76
CA VAL A 52 -1.28 -20.24 -5.58
C VAL A 52 0.13 -19.86 -5.93
N ASP A 53 0.59 -18.76 -5.35
CA ASP A 53 1.91 -18.21 -5.56
C ASP A 53 2.85 -19.37 -5.24
N SER A 54 3.43 -19.99 -6.26
CA SER A 54 4.35 -21.11 -6.10
C SER A 54 5.66 -20.52 -5.59
N GLN A 55 5.62 -20.08 -4.32
CA GLN A 55 6.75 -19.45 -3.68
C GLN A 55 7.90 -20.46 -3.62
N VAL A 56 9.01 -20.07 -4.21
CA VAL A 56 10.26 -20.81 -4.10
C VAL A 56 10.61 -20.94 -2.63
N ARG A 57 10.69 -22.18 -2.14
CA ARG A 57 11.11 -22.46 -0.76
C ARG A 57 12.62 -22.42 -0.66
N VAL A 58 13.14 -21.58 0.21
CA VAL A 58 14.56 -21.54 0.53
C VAL A 58 14.78 -22.31 1.82
N PHE A 59 15.48 -23.44 1.71
CA PHE A 59 15.92 -24.23 2.86
C PHE A 59 17.38 -23.94 3.13
N GLY A 60 17.73 -23.61 4.36
CA GLY A 60 19.13 -23.51 4.76
C GLY A 60 19.79 -24.90 4.72
N VAL A 61 21.03 -24.95 4.26
CA VAL A 61 21.86 -26.16 4.32
C VAL A 61 22.69 -26.11 5.60
N PRO A 62 22.82 -27.18 6.39
CA PRO A 62 23.68 -27.18 7.56
C PRO A 62 25.17 -27.14 7.18
N PRO A 63 26.07 -26.68 8.09
CA PRO A 63 27.50 -26.61 7.78
C PRO A 63 28.06 -27.99 7.51
N ALA A 64 28.90 -28.11 6.48
CA ALA A 64 29.61 -29.32 6.15
C ALA A 64 30.74 -29.60 7.18
N ASP A 65 31.14 -30.87 7.32
CA ASP A 65 32.27 -31.22 8.14
C ASP A 65 33.56 -30.59 7.60
N LYS A 66 34.34 -29.96 8.49
CA LYS A 66 35.61 -29.27 8.16
C LYS A 66 35.46 -28.12 7.14
N ALA A 67 34.27 -27.53 7.04
CA ALA A 67 34.03 -26.37 6.21
C ALA A 67 35.03 -25.24 6.52
N SER A 68 35.45 -24.52 5.48
CA SER A 68 36.36 -23.38 5.62
C SER A 68 35.67 -22.20 6.34
N PRO A 69 36.42 -21.23 6.91
CA PRO A 69 35.82 -20.02 7.47
C PRO A 69 34.90 -19.28 6.49
N THR A 70 35.24 -19.24 5.22
CA THR A 70 34.42 -18.64 4.16
C THR A 70 33.10 -19.38 3.98
N ASP A 71 33.15 -20.72 3.89
CA ASP A 71 31.94 -21.54 3.73
C ASP A 71 30.99 -21.41 4.94
N ILE A 72 31.56 -21.23 6.14
CA ILE A 72 30.77 -21.02 7.37
C ILE A 72 30.06 -19.66 7.32
N VAL A 73 30.74 -18.58 6.89
CA VAL A 73 30.12 -17.25 6.75
C VAL A 73 29.03 -17.28 5.68
N ASP A 74 29.34 -17.83 4.52
CA ASP A 74 28.43 -17.88 3.37
C ASP A 74 27.18 -18.71 3.70
N GLY A 75 27.37 -19.89 4.20
CA GLY A 75 26.26 -20.77 4.59
C GLY A 75 25.42 -20.22 5.74
N PHE A 76 26.00 -19.48 6.68
CA PHE A 76 25.26 -18.79 7.72
C PHE A 76 24.39 -17.67 7.17
N LEU A 77 24.95 -16.80 6.30
CA LEU A 77 24.22 -15.70 5.67
C LEU A 77 23.07 -16.23 4.81
N GLU A 78 23.29 -17.32 4.06
CA GLU A 78 22.25 -17.98 3.29
C GLU A 78 21.18 -18.61 4.20
N ALA A 79 21.57 -19.31 5.27
CA ALA A 79 20.64 -19.91 6.20
C ALA A 79 19.77 -18.89 6.95
N MET A 80 20.23 -17.64 7.12
CA MET A 80 19.42 -16.54 7.67
C MET A 80 18.25 -16.15 6.74
N THR A 81 18.38 -16.36 5.44
CA THR A 81 17.32 -16.05 4.46
C THR A 81 16.32 -17.19 4.28
N SER A 82 16.51 -18.30 5.01
CA SER A 82 15.64 -19.46 4.94
C SER A 82 14.22 -19.16 5.46
N ASP A 83 13.27 -19.96 4.99
CA ASP A 83 11.87 -19.85 5.42
C ASP A 83 11.63 -20.39 6.84
N ASP A 84 12.65 -20.94 7.51
CA ASP A 84 12.57 -21.45 8.88
C ASP A 84 12.40 -20.31 9.90
N PRO A 85 11.23 -20.20 10.59
CA PRO A 85 10.99 -19.15 11.59
C PRO A 85 11.93 -19.21 12.80
N GLN A 86 12.42 -20.38 13.14
CA GLN A 86 13.30 -20.61 14.29
C GLN A 86 14.78 -20.46 13.92
N LEU A 87 15.08 -20.36 12.61
CA LEU A 87 16.44 -20.29 12.08
C LEU A 87 17.34 -21.43 12.60
N GLU A 88 16.77 -22.63 12.74
CA GLU A 88 17.49 -23.80 13.31
C GLU A 88 18.75 -24.15 12.52
N THR A 89 18.67 -24.04 11.18
CA THR A 89 19.83 -24.28 10.33
C THR A 89 20.90 -23.21 10.51
N ALA A 90 20.52 -21.93 10.59
CA ALA A 90 21.48 -20.84 10.85
C ALA A 90 22.15 -21.01 12.22
N ARG A 91 21.43 -21.49 13.24
CA ARG A 91 21.99 -21.77 14.57
C ARG A 91 23.07 -22.84 14.57
N LYS A 92 23.06 -23.79 13.62
CA LYS A 92 24.11 -24.83 13.49
C LYS A 92 25.46 -24.26 13.06
N TYR A 93 25.51 -23.05 12.50
CA TYR A 93 26.74 -22.34 12.16
C TYR A 93 27.35 -21.59 13.35
N LEU A 94 26.64 -21.51 14.49
CA LEU A 94 27.08 -20.80 15.69
C LEU A 94 27.75 -21.75 16.70
N THR A 95 28.49 -21.17 17.62
CA THR A 95 28.90 -21.91 18.86
C THR A 95 27.66 -22.19 19.70
N ASP A 96 27.73 -23.18 20.60
CA ASP A 96 26.60 -23.56 21.46
C ASP A 96 26.07 -22.37 22.27
N ASP A 97 26.97 -21.54 22.82
CA ASP A 97 26.60 -20.34 23.59
C ASP A 97 25.96 -19.24 22.70
N ALA A 98 26.55 -19.01 21.53
CA ALA A 98 26.00 -18.06 20.58
C ALA A 98 24.61 -18.49 20.09
N ALA A 99 24.45 -19.77 19.73
CA ALA A 99 23.17 -20.32 19.28
C ALA A 99 22.06 -20.20 20.34
N LYS A 100 22.38 -20.39 21.61
CA LYS A 100 21.45 -20.28 22.73
C LYS A 100 20.98 -18.83 22.97
N ASN A 101 21.93 -17.88 22.86
CA ASN A 101 21.70 -16.48 23.21
C ASN A 101 21.22 -15.63 22.03
N TRP A 102 21.43 -16.09 20.80
CA TRP A 102 21.07 -15.34 19.59
C TRP A 102 19.56 -15.25 19.41
N LYS A 103 19.03 -14.02 19.42
CA LYS A 103 17.60 -13.70 19.27
C LYS A 103 17.36 -12.71 18.13
N PRO A 104 17.59 -13.12 16.88
CA PRO A 104 17.54 -12.21 15.72
C PRO A 104 16.13 -11.75 15.36
N GLY A 105 15.07 -12.38 15.88
CA GLY A 105 13.71 -12.20 15.43
C GLY A 105 12.97 -10.98 16.00
N SER A 106 13.59 -10.19 16.90
CA SER A 106 12.93 -9.00 17.48
C SER A 106 12.96 -7.79 16.55
N THR A 107 13.99 -7.69 15.70
CA THR A 107 14.15 -6.62 14.72
C THR A 107 14.74 -7.17 13.43
N VAL A 108 14.38 -6.55 12.29
CA VAL A 108 14.93 -6.91 10.98
C VAL A 108 15.59 -5.70 10.36
N THR A 109 16.82 -5.86 9.86
CA THR A 109 17.48 -4.87 9.01
C THR A 109 17.29 -5.25 7.55
N VAL A 110 16.70 -4.35 6.76
CA VAL A 110 16.47 -4.54 5.33
C VAL A 110 17.53 -3.77 4.54
N LEU A 111 18.22 -4.47 3.64
CA LEU A 111 19.28 -3.93 2.78
C LEU A 111 18.79 -3.88 1.33
N SER A 112 19.34 -2.94 0.54
CA SER A 112 19.02 -2.83 -0.90
C SER A 112 19.47 -4.03 -1.74
N ALA A 113 20.47 -4.75 -1.26
CA ALA A 113 21.02 -5.97 -1.85
C ALA A 113 21.45 -6.91 -0.71
N GLY A 114 22.01 -8.06 -1.07
CA GLY A 114 22.64 -8.96 -0.10
C GLY A 114 23.81 -8.30 0.64
N LEU A 115 24.29 -8.97 1.68
CA LEU A 115 25.46 -8.54 2.45
C LEU A 115 26.76 -8.74 1.65
N ASP A 116 27.55 -7.69 1.57
CA ASP A 116 28.97 -7.79 1.21
C ASP A 116 29.77 -8.28 2.39
N ARG A 117 30.76 -9.16 2.17
CA ARG A 117 31.59 -9.77 3.21
C ARG A 117 33.05 -9.73 2.88
N PHE A 118 33.86 -9.35 3.85
CA PHE A 118 35.31 -9.19 3.68
C PHE A 118 36.03 -9.79 4.89
N PRO A 119 37.07 -10.64 4.67
CA PRO A 119 37.93 -11.06 5.77
C PRO A 119 38.74 -9.87 6.27
N VAL A 120 38.85 -9.73 7.58
CA VAL A 120 39.68 -8.69 8.20
C VAL A 120 41.11 -9.22 8.28
N GLN A 121 42.05 -8.51 7.63
CA GLN A 121 43.46 -8.90 7.64
C GLN A 121 44.13 -8.58 8.99
N GLY A 122 45.00 -9.45 9.46
CA GLY A 122 45.86 -9.20 10.62
C GLY A 122 45.51 -10.00 11.88
N ASP A 123 44.46 -10.81 11.87
CA ASP A 123 44.17 -11.73 12.98
C ASP A 123 45.11 -12.93 12.95
N LYS A 124 45.75 -13.26 14.10
CA LYS A 124 46.53 -14.48 14.22
C LYS A 124 45.57 -15.67 14.18
N GLU A 125 45.94 -16.74 13.50
CA GLU A 125 45.11 -17.96 13.38
C GLU A 125 44.68 -18.53 14.75
N SER A 126 45.49 -18.27 15.80
CA SER A 126 45.18 -18.63 17.19
C SER A 126 44.05 -17.82 17.83
N GLU A 127 43.70 -16.64 17.28
CA GLU A 127 42.68 -15.74 17.80
C GLU A 127 41.33 -15.87 17.02
N GLY A 128 41.31 -16.73 15.99
CA GLY A 128 40.17 -16.93 15.10
C GLY A 128 40.18 -15.97 13.90
N HIS A 129 39.12 -16.00 13.13
CA HIS A 129 38.94 -15.14 11.95
C HIS A 129 37.82 -14.16 12.17
N ARG A 130 38.06 -12.89 11.83
CA ARG A 130 37.05 -11.86 11.84
C ARG A 130 36.62 -11.52 10.43
N TRP A 131 35.31 -11.42 10.23
CA TRP A 131 34.71 -11.03 8.97
C TRP A 131 33.90 -9.76 9.15
N LYS A 132 34.11 -8.80 8.27
CA LYS A 132 33.32 -7.58 8.17
C LYS A 132 32.17 -7.85 7.19
N VAL A 133 30.93 -7.60 7.63
CA VAL A 133 29.73 -7.64 6.78
C VAL A 133 29.16 -6.25 6.64
N THR A 134 28.84 -5.84 5.41
CA THR A 134 28.36 -4.50 5.11
C THR A 134 27.22 -4.52 4.09
N GLY A 135 26.43 -3.45 4.07
CA GLY A 135 25.38 -3.27 3.08
C GLY A 135 24.75 -1.88 3.13
N LYS A 136 24.03 -1.50 2.07
CA LYS A 136 23.25 -0.27 2.04
C LYS A 136 21.91 -0.53 2.72
N LYS A 137 21.67 0.12 3.84
CA LYS A 137 20.43 -0.02 4.62
C LYS A 137 19.28 0.71 3.92
N LEU A 138 18.16 0.03 3.73
CA LEU A 138 16.91 0.60 3.22
C LEU A 138 15.94 0.91 4.35
N ALA A 139 15.84 0.01 5.33
CA ALA A 139 14.89 0.14 6.42
C ALA A 139 15.25 -0.74 7.62
N THR A 140 14.54 -0.53 8.70
CA THR A 140 14.43 -1.47 9.83
C THR A 140 12.97 -1.83 10.06
N VAL A 141 12.72 -3.06 10.53
CA VAL A 141 11.42 -3.47 11.08
C VAL A 141 11.61 -3.63 12.58
N ASP A 142 10.84 -2.89 13.35
CA ASP A 142 10.99 -2.85 14.80
C ASP A 142 10.30 -4.04 15.51
N GLU A 143 10.40 -4.08 16.84
CA GLU A 143 9.82 -5.12 17.71
C GLU A 143 8.28 -5.24 17.57
N ARG A 144 7.61 -4.19 17.06
CA ARG A 144 6.17 -4.19 16.77
C ARG A 144 5.86 -4.53 15.31
N SER A 145 6.88 -5.00 14.59
CA SER A 145 6.81 -5.33 13.17
C SER A 145 6.48 -4.13 12.25
N ALA A 146 6.74 -2.92 12.72
CA ALA A 146 6.54 -1.70 11.94
C ALA A 146 7.78 -1.39 11.10
N TYR A 147 7.59 -1.15 9.81
CA TYR A 147 8.64 -0.78 8.87
C TYR A 147 9.02 0.69 9.05
N GLN A 148 10.31 0.97 9.08
CA GLN A 148 10.87 2.31 9.25
C GLN A 148 11.92 2.54 8.16
N PRO A 149 11.61 3.33 7.12
CA PRO A 149 12.56 3.63 6.06
C PRO A 149 13.79 4.35 6.59
N GLU A 150 14.95 4.06 6.03
CA GLU A 150 16.18 4.77 6.32
C GLU A 150 16.17 6.16 5.70
N THR A 151 16.56 7.16 6.47
CA THR A 151 16.68 8.55 6.02
C THR A 151 18.15 8.90 5.87
N GLY A 152 18.64 9.10 4.64
CA GLY A 152 19.99 9.60 4.43
C GLY A 152 21.05 8.59 4.00
N GLY A 153 20.64 7.40 3.55
CA GLY A 153 21.56 6.42 2.92
C GLY A 153 22.43 5.68 3.93
N GLY A 154 21.84 5.26 5.05
CA GLY A 154 22.51 4.53 6.12
C GLY A 154 23.28 3.30 5.62
N ARG A 155 24.42 3.07 6.22
CA ARG A 155 25.25 1.90 5.99
C ARG A 155 25.09 0.93 7.15
N TYR A 156 24.86 -0.32 6.81
CA TYR A 156 24.96 -1.43 7.76
C TYR A 156 26.40 -1.91 7.80
N GLU A 157 26.95 -2.11 8.99
CA GLU A 157 28.27 -2.65 9.21
C GLU A 157 28.32 -3.40 10.54
N GLU A 158 28.67 -4.67 10.50
CA GLU A 158 28.91 -5.52 11.68
C GLU A 158 30.09 -6.47 11.42
N TYR A 159 30.56 -7.11 12.49
CA TYR A 159 31.69 -8.04 12.44
C TYR A 159 31.27 -9.42 12.98
N LEU A 160 31.54 -10.45 12.21
CA LEU A 160 31.38 -11.85 12.62
C LEU A 160 32.72 -12.37 13.16
N GLN A 161 32.71 -12.90 14.35
CA GLN A 161 33.91 -13.57 14.93
C GLN A 161 33.76 -15.08 14.78
N LEU A 162 34.71 -15.73 14.09
CA LEU A 162 34.79 -17.18 13.93
C LEU A 162 35.87 -17.75 14.84
N VAL A 163 35.56 -18.85 15.47
CA VAL A 163 36.49 -19.61 16.35
C VAL A 163 36.45 -21.10 16.01
N LYS A 164 37.54 -21.82 16.30
CA LYS A 164 37.51 -23.29 16.27
C LYS A 164 36.79 -23.82 17.50
N PHE A 165 35.63 -24.43 17.26
CA PHE A 165 34.79 -25.06 18.28
C PHE A 165 34.61 -26.55 17.96
N LYS A 166 35.07 -27.46 18.83
CA LYS A 166 35.04 -28.90 18.59
C LYS A 166 35.72 -29.27 17.25
N ASP A 167 36.89 -28.70 16.99
CA ASP A 167 37.70 -28.86 15.77
C ASP A 167 37.04 -28.40 14.47
N GLN A 168 35.98 -27.63 14.56
CA GLN A 168 35.28 -27.05 13.41
C GLN A 168 35.14 -25.53 13.56
N TRP A 169 35.09 -24.80 12.44
CA TRP A 169 34.82 -23.38 12.47
C TRP A 169 33.36 -23.11 12.81
N ARG A 170 33.11 -22.17 13.74
CA ARG A 170 31.79 -21.69 14.12
C ARG A 170 31.85 -20.21 14.43
N ILE A 171 30.71 -19.52 14.21
CA ILE A 171 30.56 -18.10 14.54
C ILE A 171 30.26 -17.96 16.04
N ALA A 172 31.13 -17.23 16.73
CA ALA A 172 30.95 -16.92 18.16
C ALA A 172 30.16 -15.62 18.36
N THR A 173 30.25 -14.68 17.41
CA THR A 173 29.50 -13.40 17.46
C THR A 173 28.69 -13.26 16.19
N PRO A 174 27.40 -13.67 16.18
CA PRO A 174 26.48 -13.45 15.07
C PRO A 174 25.94 -12.01 15.07
N PRO A 175 25.29 -11.55 13.98
CA PRO A 175 24.63 -10.25 13.93
C PRO A 175 23.57 -10.12 15.02
N SER A 176 23.39 -8.91 15.53
CA SER A 176 22.42 -8.60 16.58
C SER A 176 20.97 -8.69 16.10
N THR A 177 20.74 -8.46 14.79
CA THR A 177 19.42 -8.46 14.14
C THR A 177 19.37 -9.46 12.99
N LEU A 178 18.17 -9.82 12.55
CA LEU A 178 18.00 -10.53 11.29
C LEU A 178 18.27 -9.54 10.15
N VAL A 179 19.20 -9.89 9.26
CA VAL A 179 19.59 -9.03 8.12
C VAL A 179 19.16 -9.70 6.83
N LEU A 180 18.33 -9.01 6.04
CA LEU A 180 17.78 -9.53 4.81
C LEU A 180 17.98 -8.52 3.67
N SER A 181 18.17 -9.04 2.45
CA SER A 181 17.98 -8.21 1.25
C SER A 181 16.52 -7.80 1.11
N GLU A 182 16.23 -6.74 0.36
CA GLU A 182 14.85 -6.31 0.07
C GLU A 182 14.05 -7.46 -0.57
N SER A 183 14.63 -8.20 -1.51
CA SER A 183 13.98 -9.35 -2.16
C SER A 183 13.65 -10.49 -1.18
N ASP A 184 14.56 -10.83 -0.26
CA ASP A 184 14.31 -11.84 0.77
C ASP A 184 13.28 -11.36 1.78
N PHE A 185 13.34 -10.08 2.17
CA PHE A 185 12.35 -9.49 3.04
C PHE A 185 10.94 -9.58 2.44
N GLN A 186 10.76 -9.17 1.18
CA GLN A 186 9.47 -9.23 0.47
C GLN A 186 8.99 -10.67 0.26
N ARG A 187 9.89 -11.64 0.14
CA ARG A 187 9.57 -13.07 0.05
C ARG A 187 9.09 -13.64 1.38
N ILE A 188 9.75 -13.29 2.48
CA ILE A 188 9.51 -13.86 3.81
C ILE A 188 8.36 -13.15 4.54
N TYR A 189 8.25 -11.82 4.39
CA TYR A 189 7.28 -10.99 5.09
C TYR A 189 6.29 -10.36 4.13
N LYS A 190 5.05 -10.19 4.60
CA LYS A 190 4.01 -9.44 3.87
C LYS A 190 3.44 -8.35 4.77
N PRO A 191 3.08 -7.21 4.17
CA PRO A 191 2.38 -6.16 4.91
C PRO A 191 0.97 -6.61 5.27
N VAL A 192 0.58 -6.33 6.49
CA VAL A 192 -0.77 -6.54 7.02
C VAL A 192 -1.20 -5.27 7.72
N ASN A 193 -2.42 -4.83 7.48
CA ASN A 193 -2.99 -3.68 8.18
C ASN A 193 -3.63 -4.13 9.50
N LYS A 194 -3.10 -3.65 10.62
CA LYS A 194 -3.82 -3.63 11.89
C LYS A 194 -4.73 -2.40 11.92
N TYR A 195 -5.90 -2.50 12.52
CA TYR A 195 -6.83 -1.38 12.60
C TYR A 195 -7.06 -0.93 14.04
N TYR A 196 -6.97 0.36 14.26
CA TYR A 196 -7.19 1.04 15.54
C TYR A 196 -8.18 2.18 15.36
N PHE A 197 -8.70 2.75 16.44
CA PHE A 197 -9.59 3.90 16.37
C PHE A 197 -8.80 5.21 16.54
N GLY A 198 -8.90 6.09 15.54
CA GLY A 198 -8.47 7.47 15.60
C GLY A 198 -9.70 8.37 15.50
N ASP A 199 -10.03 9.09 16.57
CA ASP A 199 -11.15 10.03 16.62
C ASP A 199 -12.49 9.47 16.07
N GLY A 200 -12.77 8.19 16.42
CA GLY A 200 -14.01 7.51 16.06
C GLY A 200 -14.03 6.82 14.70
N THR A 201 -12.97 6.92 13.90
CA THR A 201 -12.78 6.20 12.64
C THR A 201 -11.71 5.11 12.75
N LEU A 202 -11.77 4.10 11.89
CA LEU A 202 -10.70 3.10 11.82
C LEU A 202 -9.51 3.62 11.04
N VAL A 203 -8.35 3.50 11.64
CA VAL A 203 -7.04 3.86 11.09
C VAL A 203 -6.23 2.59 10.89
N ASN A 204 -5.70 2.38 9.72
CA ASN A 204 -4.82 1.27 9.43
C ASN A 204 -3.38 1.56 9.87
N ASP A 205 -2.74 0.56 10.43
CA ASP A 205 -1.35 0.55 10.90
C ASP A 205 -0.61 -0.60 10.21
N PRO A 206 0.13 -0.36 9.11
CA PRO A 206 0.81 -1.41 8.39
C PRO A 206 1.93 -2.02 9.23
N VAL A 207 1.97 -3.34 9.29
CA VAL A 207 3.02 -4.12 9.94
C VAL A 207 3.39 -5.31 9.08
N TYR A 208 4.55 -5.90 9.35
CA TYR A 208 5.07 -7.01 8.58
C TYR A 208 4.99 -8.33 9.34
N VAL A 209 4.29 -9.29 8.77
CA VAL A 209 4.09 -10.62 9.35
C VAL A 209 4.73 -11.65 8.43
N ARG A 210 5.41 -12.65 9.01
CA ARG A 210 5.93 -13.77 8.22
C ARG A 210 4.78 -14.53 7.58
N GLN A 211 4.89 -14.78 6.26
CA GLN A 211 3.79 -15.37 5.48
C GLN A 211 3.54 -16.83 5.76
N ARG A 212 4.47 -17.51 6.39
CA ARG A 212 4.44 -18.93 6.33
C ARG A 212 3.93 -19.61 7.57
N SER A 213 2.93 -20.44 7.34
CA SER A 213 2.62 -21.60 8.17
C SER A 213 3.46 -22.79 7.69
N ASP A 214 4.43 -23.20 8.47
CA ASP A 214 4.93 -24.56 8.42
C ASP A 214 3.84 -25.46 9.01
N PRO A 215 3.51 -26.63 8.43
CA PRO A 215 2.60 -27.59 9.07
C PRO A 215 3.03 -27.97 10.48
N ASP A 216 4.32 -27.93 10.75
CA ASP A 216 4.92 -28.20 12.06
C ASP A 216 5.07 -26.93 12.93
N SER A 217 5.02 -25.73 12.36
CA SER A 217 5.06 -24.49 13.12
C SER A 217 3.68 -24.11 13.62
N ARG A 218 3.58 -23.92 14.91
CA ARG A 218 2.34 -23.63 15.64
C ARG A 218 1.83 -22.20 15.48
N MET A 219 2.33 -21.44 14.51
CA MET A 219 1.95 -20.04 14.29
C MET A 219 1.61 -19.78 12.82
N ASP A 220 0.33 -19.66 12.55
CA ASP A 220 -0.19 -19.20 11.25
C ASP A 220 -0.23 -17.65 11.18
N PRO A 221 -0.28 -17.05 9.98
CA PRO A 221 -0.32 -15.61 9.79
C PRO A 221 -1.49 -14.93 10.50
N THR A 222 -2.66 -15.57 10.59
CA THR A 222 -3.85 -15.04 11.26
C THR A 222 -3.59 -14.89 12.75
N THR A 223 -3.07 -15.92 13.40
CA THR A 223 -2.73 -15.90 14.83
C THR A 223 -1.66 -14.86 15.14
N GLN A 224 -0.59 -14.78 14.33
CA GLN A 224 0.46 -13.77 14.47
C GLN A 224 -0.11 -12.35 14.35
N THR A 225 -0.99 -12.12 13.38
CA THR A 225 -1.62 -10.82 13.17
C THR A 225 -2.52 -10.42 14.33
N VAL A 226 -3.30 -11.36 14.88
CA VAL A 226 -4.13 -11.11 16.07
C VAL A 226 -3.24 -10.79 17.28
N GLN A 227 -2.15 -11.54 17.50
CA GLN A 227 -1.20 -11.24 18.57
C GLN A 227 -0.58 -9.86 18.40
N SER A 228 -0.17 -9.49 17.18
CA SER A 228 0.36 -8.17 16.87
C SER A 228 -0.66 -7.05 17.10
N LEU A 229 -1.95 -7.28 16.77
CA LEU A 229 -3.03 -6.33 17.06
C LEU A 229 -3.19 -6.11 18.57
N LEU A 230 -3.20 -7.21 19.36
CA LEU A 230 -3.33 -7.15 20.81
C LEU A 230 -2.13 -6.48 21.50
N ALA A 231 -0.94 -6.60 20.91
CA ALA A 231 0.28 -5.90 21.38
C ALA A 231 0.21 -4.37 21.22
N GLY A 232 -0.79 -3.87 20.50
CA GLY A 232 -1.04 -2.43 20.32
C GLY A 232 -0.49 -1.84 19.01
N PRO A 233 -0.72 -0.53 18.79
CA PRO A 233 -0.30 0.17 17.58
C PRO A 233 1.22 0.31 17.49
N SER A 234 1.72 0.62 16.29
CA SER A 234 3.11 1.03 16.11
C SER A 234 3.45 2.23 17.00
N LYS A 235 4.73 2.39 17.34
CA LYS A 235 5.17 3.53 18.16
C LYS A 235 4.81 4.88 17.50
N TRP A 236 4.80 4.90 16.18
CA TRP A 236 4.50 6.09 15.40
C TRP A 236 3.02 6.49 15.48
N LEU A 237 2.09 5.56 15.31
CA LEU A 237 0.64 5.85 15.38
C LEU A 237 0.10 5.90 16.80
N GLY A 238 0.77 5.27 17.76
CA GLY A 238 0.32 5.18 19.15
C GLY A 238 -0.20 6.48 19.77
N PRO A 239 0.41 7.64 19.53
CA PRO A 239 -0.07 8.92 20.08
C PRO A 239 -1.43 9.40 19.56
N VAL A 240 -1.89 8.94 18.39
CA VAL A 240 -3.13 9.45 17.74
C VAL A 240 -4.19 8.39 17.51
N VAL A 241 -3.95 7.16 17.94
CA VAL A 241 -4.94 6.07 17.85
C VAL A 241 -5.07 5.33 19.17
N THR A 242 -6.23 4.71 19.37
CA THR A 242 -6.53 3.92 20.55
C THR A 242 -6.97 2.52 20.17
N THR A 243 -6.56 1.53 20.98
CA THR A 243 -7.12 0.18 20.90
C THR A 243 -8.41 0.10 21.70
N SER A 244 -9.39 -0.65 21.20
CA SER A 244 -10.60 -0.97 21.98
C SER A 244 -10.40 -2.18 22.89
N PHE A 245 -9.30 -2.91 22.76
CA PHE A 245 -8.98 -4.00 23.65
C PHE A 245 -8.58 -3.47 25.04
N LEU A 246 -9.03 -4.17 26.07
CA LEU A 246 -8.68 -3.85 27.44
C LEU A 246 -7.19 -4.12 27.67
N THR A 247 -6.57 -3.33 28.53
CA THR A 247 -5.15 -3.54 28.89
C THR A 247 -4.94 -4.97 29.42
N GLY A 248 -3.89 -5.63 28.95
CA GLY A 248 -3.59 -7.02 29.33
C GLY A 248 -4.45 -8.08 28.64
N THR A 249 -5.25 -7.70 27.61
CA THR A 249 -5.94 -8.70 26.78
C THR A 249 -4.94 -9.48 25.95
N GLU A 250 -4.98 -10.79 26.04
CA GLU A 250 -4.14 -11.74 25.31
C GLU A 250 -5.01 -12.82 24.68
N LEU A 251 -4.46 -13.56 23.70
CA LEU A 251 -5.10 -14.81 23.27
C LEU A 251 -5.12 -15.81 24.43
N ALA A 252 -6.18 -16.61 24.49
CA ALA A 252 -6.30 -17.65 25.51
C ALA A 252 -5.08 -18.60 25.49
N PRO A 253 -4.54 -19.00 26.65
CA PRO A 253 -3.44 -19.94 26.71
C PRO A 253 -3.75 -21.23 25.95
N GLY A 254 -2.78 -21.71 25.16
CA GLY A 254 -2.95 -22.91 24.35
C GLY A 254 -3.61 -22.69 22.99
N THR A 255 -4.00 -21.46 22.61
CA THR A 255 -4.42 -21.16 21.24
C THR A 255 -3.27 -21.36 20.27
N LYS A 256 -3.35 -22.42 19.44
CA LYS A 256 -2.27 -22.78 18.50
C LYS A 256 -2.44 -22.11 17.15
N SER A 257 -3.67 -22.06 16.65
CA SER A 257 -4.00 -21.55 15.34
C SER A 257 -5.43 -21.01 15.34
N LEU A 258 -5.62 -19.87 14.67
CA LEU A 258 -6.91 -19.26 14.42
C LEU A 258 -7.29 -19.48 12.95
N SER A 259 -8.40 -20.17 12.72
CA SER A 259 -8.90 -20.45 11.37
C SER A 259 -10.38 -20.10 11.24
N LEU A 260 -10.81 -19.86 10.01
CA LEU A 260 -12.24 -19.69 9.71
C LEU A 260 -12.94 -21.06 9.82
N ASP A 261 -14.13 -21.05 10.36
CA ASP A 261 -15.01 -22.23 10.32
C ASP A 261 -15.75 -22.36 8.98
N GLY A 262 -16.54 -23.41 8.83
CA GLY A 262 -17.33 -23.67 7.61
C GLY A 262 -18.38 -22.60 7.29
N GLN A 263 -18.61 -21.63 8.18
CA GLN A 263 -19.51 -20.49 8.01
C GLN A 263 -18.74 -19.16 7.87
N ASN A 264 -17.45 -19.22 7.52
CA ASN A 264 -16.57 -18.05 7.41
C ASN A 264 -16.50 -17.18 8.68
N THR A 265 -16.69 -17.81 9.86
CA THR A 265 -16.59 -17.13 11.15
C THR A 265 -15.22 -17.37 11.77
N LEU A 266 -14.58 -16.31 12.24
CA LEU A 266 -13.37 -16.37 13.04
C LEU A 266 -13.75 -16.29 14.53
N ARG A 267 -13.47 -17.37 15.28
CA ARG A 267 -13.65 -17.39 16.74
C ARG A 267 -12.33 -17.10 17.42
N VAL A 268 -12.31 -16.07 18.26
CA VAL A 268 -11.10 -15.61 18.94
C VAL A 268 -11.29 -15.72 20.46
N PRO A 269 -10.70 -16.74 21.10
CA PRO A 269 -10.71 -16.88 22.54
C PRO A 269 -9.71 -15.92 23.17
N LEU A 270 -10.20 -15.07 24.10
CA LEU A 270 -9.44 -14.01 24.75
C LEU A 270 -9.31 -14.28 26.25
N LYS A 271 -8.11 -14.13 26.75
CA LYS A 271 -7.83 -14.00 28.17
C LYS A 271 -7.95 -12.51 28.52
N LEU A 272 -8.93 -12.17 29.32
CA LEU A 272 -9.14 -10.83 29.86
C LEU A 272 -8.58 -10.75 31.29
N ASP A 273 -8.09 -9.59 31.70
CA ASP A 273 -7.69 -9.38 33.10
C ASP A 273 -8.89 -9.60 34.03
N ASN A 274 -8.68 -10.23 35.18
CA ASN A 274 -9.72 -10.56 36.15
C ASN A 274 -10.54 -9.36 36.65
N LYS A 275 -10.03 -8.13 36.49
CA LYS A 275 -10.74 -6.90 36.77
C LYS A 275 -11.84 -6.57 35.75
N ALA A 276 -11.81 -7.20 34.55
CA ALA A 276 -12.76 -7.00 33.46
C ALA A 276 -13.87 -8.08 33.49
N ALA A 277 -14.52 -8.30 34.62
CA ALA A 277 -15.59 -9.30 34.74
C ALA A 277 -16.75 -9.04 33.73
N HIS A 278 -16.97 -7.78 33.35
CA HIS A 278 -18.00 -7.39 32.39
C HIS A 278 -17.42 -6.43 31.36
N VAL A 279 -17.48 -6.84 30.07
CA VAL A 279 -17.12 -5.98 28.94
C VAL A 279 -18.41 -5.37 28.40
N PRO A 280 -18.58 -4.04 28.38
CA PRO A 280 -19.75 -3.41 27.78
C PRO A 280 -19.93 -3.84 26.31
N GLN A 281 -21.19 -4.05 25.90
CA GLN A 281 -21.50 -4.52 24.54
C GLN A 281 -20.90 -3.63 23.46
N SER A 282 -20.98 -2.31 23.61
CA SER A 282 -20.40 -1.35 22.67
C SER A 282 -18.87 -1.46 22.56
N GLN A 283 -18.20 -1.68 23.69
CA GLN A 283 -16.75 -1.91 23.74
C GLN A 283 -16.38 -3.21 23.03
N CYS A 284 -17.10 -4.29 23.33
CA CYS A 284 -16.87 -5.58 22.70
C CYS A 284 -17.08 -5.52 21.17
N GLN A 285 -18.12 -4.81 20.71
CA GLN A 285 -18.34 -4.61 19.27
C GLN A 285 -17.19 -3.85 18.61
N LYS A 286 -16.62 -2.83 19.26
CA LYS A 286 -15.41 -2.14 18.75
C LYS A 286 -14.21 -3.06 18.68
N MET A 287 -13.96 -3.89 19.72
CA MET A 287 -12.90 -4.90 19.71
C MET A 287 -13.06 -5.87 18.53
N ALA A 288 -14.27 -6.41 18.34
CA ALA A 288 -14.57 -7.34 17.25
C ALA A 288 -14.46 -6.66 15.87
N THR A 289 -14.81 -5.37 15.75
CA THR A 289 -14.65 -4.58 14.53
C THR A 289 -13.17 -4.40 14.18
N GLN A 290 -12.30 -4.06 15.15
CA GLN A 290 -10.86 -3.99 14.92
C GLN A 290 -10.30 -5.30 14.36
N LEU A 291 -10.70 -6.43 14.95
CA LEU A 291 -10.30 -7.76 14.46
C LEU A 291 -10.82 -8.05 13.07
N LEU A 292 -12.10 -7.76 12.80
CA LEU A 292 -12.70 -8.03 11.49
C LEU A 292 -11.95 -7.31 10.37
N TYR A 293 -11.66 -6.01 10.56
CA TYR A 293 -10.93 -5.24 9.55
C TYR A 293 -9.47 -5.67 9.44
N THR A 294 -8.82 -6.03 10.53
CA THR A 294 -7.43 -6.52 10.54
C THR A 294 -7.29 -7.86 9.81
N ILE A 295 -8.25 -8.78 9.97
CA ILE A 295 -8.14 -10.12 9.38
C ILE A 295 -8.75 -10.21 7.98
N LYS A 296 -9.66 -9.30 7.63
CA LYS A 296 -10.33 -9.28 6.33
C LYS A 296 -9.35 -9.35 5.14
N ASP A 297 -8.23 -8.65 5.23
CA ASP A 297 -7.24 -8.58 4.15
C ASP A 297 -6.40 -9.86 4.03
N LEU A 298 -6.24 -10.61 5.11
CA LEU A 298 -5.51 -11.89 5.13
C LEU A 298 -6.31 -13.06 4.54
N THR A 299 -7.63 -13.03 4.67
CA THR A 299 -8.50 -14.19 4.37
C THR A 299 -9.13 -14.14 3.00
N ALA A 300 -8.55 -13.41 2.04
CA ALA A 300 -9.04 -13.27 0.68
C ALA A 300 -10.56 -13.00 0.60
N SER A 301 -11.04 -12.12 1.46
CA SER A 301 -12.44 -11.66 1.54
C SER A 301 -13.47 -12.70 1.97
N ARG A 302 -13.08 -13.85 2.50
CA ARG A 302 -14.03 -14.87 2.96
C ARG A 302 -14.55 -14.66 4.39
N LEU A 303 -13.93 -13.81 5.19
CA LEU A 303 -14.37 -13.54 6.56
C LEU A 303 -15.70 -12.80 6.59
N ASP A 304 -16.75 -13.40 7.12
CA ASP A 304 -18.10 -12.81 7.24
C ASP A 304 -18.40 -12.34 8.66
N ARG A 305 -17.86 -13.03 9.67
CA ARG A 305 -18.14 -12.78 11.07
C ARG A 305 -16.92 -12.97 11.94
N VAL A 306 -16.78 -12.12 12.94
CA VAL A 306 -15.83 -12.30 14.05
C VAL A 306 -16.62 -12.47 15.34
N GLU A 307 -16.28 -13.50 16.09
CA GLU A 307 -16.85 -13.81 17.40
C GLU A 307 -15.76 -13.82 18.47
N LEU A 308 -15.90 -12.97 19.46
CA LEU A 308 -15.01 -12.92 20.62
C LEU A 308 -15.54 -13.85 21.71
N GLN A 309 -14.66 -14.68 22.24
CA GLN A 309 -14.99 -15.66 23.27
C GLN A 309 -14.10 -15.44 24.50
N ARG A 310 -14.54 -15.89 25.66
CA ARG A 310 -13.68 -16.00 26.84
C ARG A 310 -12.63 -17.09 26.65
N ALA A 311 -11.63 -17.11 27.52
CA ALA A 311 -10.53 -18.09 27.49
C ALA A 311 -10.98 -19.56 27.55
N ASP A 312 -12.19 -19.83 28.00
CA ASP A 312 -12.80 -21.16 28.01
C ASP A 312 -13.21 -21.65 26.59
N GLY A 313 -13.17 -20.76 25.60
CA GLY A 313 -13.56 -21.04 24.21
C GLY A 313 -15.03 -21.39 24.02
N LYS A 314 -15.86 -21.22 25.05
CA LYS A 314 -17.30 -21.56 25.06
C LYS A 314 -18.21 -20.37 25.29
N THR A 315 -17.78 -19.44 26.15
CA THR A 315 -18.59 -18.26 26.49
C THR A 315 -18.36 -17.16 25.47
N THR A 316 -19.37 -16.88 24.64
CA THR A 316 -19.35 -15.76 23.67
C THR A 316 -19.48 -14.43 24.40
N LEU A 317 -18.57 -13.50 24.15
CA LEU A 317 -18.63 -12.12 24.63
C LEU A 317 -19.52 -11.26 23.73
N CYS A 318 -19.22 -11.26 22.45
CA CYS A 318 -19.99 -10.61 21.39
C CYS A 318 -19.51 -11.07 20.01
N TRP A 319 -20.21 -10.61 18.99
CA TRP A 319 -19.84 -10.82 17.60
C TRP A 319 -20.21 -9.63 16.73
N VAL A 320 -19.52 -9.50 15.59
CA VAL A 320 -19.85 -8.54 14.54
C VAL A 320 -19.80 -9.22 13.18
N THR A 321 -20.62 -8.73 12.25
CA THR A 321 -20.56 -9.05 10.82
C THR A 321 -20.00 -7.86 10.05
N ARG A 322 -19.69 -8.03 8.77
CA ARG A 322 -19.30 -6.92 7.90
C ARG A 322 -20.33 -5.78 7.91
N ALA A 323 -21.61 -6.13 7.81
CA ALA A 323 -22.70 -5.14 7.79
C ALA A 323 -22.80 -4.36 9.11
N SER A 324 -22.70 -5.03 10.27
CA SER A 324 -22.76 -4.37 11.57
C SER A 324 -21.50 -3.58 11.92
N ALA A 325 -20.36 -3.93 11.36
CA ALA A 325 -19.09 -3.21 11.55
C ALA A 325 -18.92 -1.99 10.63
N ALA A 326 -19.56 -1.99 9.44
CA ALA A 326 -19.42 -0.94 8.45
C ALA A 326 -19.66 0.49 8.97
N PRO A 327 -20.67 0.78 9.80
CA PRO A 327 -20.88 2.13 10.34
C PRO A 327 -19.74 2.65 11.24
N LEU A 328 -18.94 1.75 11.82
CA LEU A 328 -17.79 2.09 12.65
C LEU A 328 -16.51 2.29 11.84
N ALA A 329 -16.48 1.80 10.61
CA ALA A 329 -15.28 1.76 9.81
C ALA A 329 -15.22 2.81 8.70
N ASN A 330 -16.33 3.09 8.05
CA ASN A 330 -16.34 3.91 6.83
C ASN A 330 -17.43 4.97 6.86
N ARG A 331 -17.01 6.21 6.65
CA ARG A 331 -17.90 7.33 6.30
C ARG A 331 -17.90 7.60 4.80
N VAL A 332 -17.40 6.66 3.99
CA VAL A 332 -17.19 6.88 2.55
C VAL A 332 -18.49 6.62 1.80
N PRO A 333 -19.07 7.61 1.11
CA PRO A 333 -20.24 7.41 0.25
C PRO A 333 -19.96 6.39 -0.85
N SER A 334 -20.95 5.58 -1.20
CA SER A 334 -20.84 4.59 -2.28
C SER A 334 -20.96 5.18 -3.68
N GLN A 335 -21.60 6.33 -3.80
CA GLN A 335 -21.73 7.08 -5.06
C GLN A 335 -20.97 8.38 -4.95
N VAL A 336 -20.00 8.55 -5.83
CA VAL A 336 -19.17 9.76 -5.90
C VAL A 336 -19.04 10.22 -7.33
N HIS A 337 -18.93 11.53 -7.47
CA HIS A 337 -18.52 12.11 -8.73
C HIS A 337 -17.00 12.29 -8.75
N GLN A 338 -16.46 12.23 -9.93
CA GLN A 338 -15.11 12.66 -10.20
C GLN A 338 -15.12 14.12 -10.64
N TYR A 339 -14.18 14.90 -10.12
CA TYR A 339 -14.04 16.32 -10.42
C TYR A 339 -12.71 16.59 -11.10
N TYR A 340 -12.69 17.61 -11.97
CA TYR A 340 -11.46 18.14 -12.56
C TYR A 340 -11.68 19.58 -13.02
N VAL A 341 -10.61 20.28 -13.34
CA VAL A 341 -10.66 21.62 -13.93
C VAL A 341 -10.57 21.48 -15.45
N ASP A 342 -11.58 21.98 -16.17
CA ASP A 342 -11.64 21.93 -17.63
C ASP A 342 -10.68 22.94 -18.30
N LYS A 343 -10.62 22.92 -19.63
CA LYS A 343 -9.79 23.84 -20.42
C LYS A 343 -10.16 25.31 -20.23
N ASP A 344 -11.41 25.60 -19.84
CA ASP A 344 -11.93 26.94 -19.60
C ASP A 344 -11.77 27.38 -18.13
N PHE A 345 -10.99 26.62 -17.35
CA PHE A 345 -10.71 26.82 -15.91
C PHE A 345 -11.94 26.75 -15.02
N ARG A 346 -12.91 25.93 -15.38
CA ARG A 346 -14.13 25.69 -14.59
C ARG A 346 -13.98 24.33 -13.87
N LEU A 347 -14.44 24.28 -12.64
CA LEU A 347 -14.62 23.02 -11.94
C LEU A 347 -15.83 22.27 -12.52
N VAL A 348 -15.60 21.08 -13.02
CA VAL A 348 -16.62 20.21 -13.59
C VAL A 348 -16.63 18.86 -12.87
N ARG A 349 -17.78 18.18 -12.96
CA ARG A 349 -17.94 16.82 -12.40
C ARG A 349 -18.42 15.87 -13.48
N MET A 350 -18.14 14.60 -13.27
CA MET A 350 -18.69 13.52 -14.09
C MET A 350 -18.92 12.27 -13.23
N SER A 351 -19.99 11.55 -13.55
CA SER A 351 -20.31 10.25 -13.00
C SER A 351 -19.59 9.18 -13.83
N LEU A 352 -18.92 8.26 -13.15
CA LEU A 352 -18.23 7.15 -13.80
C LEU A 352 -19.05 5.87 -13.59
N ASN A 353 -19.76 5.45 -14.61
CA ASN A 353 -20.46 4.16 -14.60
C ASN A 353 -19.45 3.07 -14.97
N VAL A 354 -18.84 2.45 -13.95
CA VAL A 354 -17.82 1.38 -14.10
C VAL A 354 -18.40 0.09 -14.71
N ALA A 355 -19.74 -0.05 -14.67
CA ALA A 355 -20.43 -1.25 -15.15
C ALA A 355 -20.54 -1.36 -16.69
N ALA A 356 -20.17 -0.33 -17.44
CA ALA A 356 -20.23 -0.36 -18.90
C ALA A 356 -18.83 -0.70 -19.47
N GLU A 357 -18.51 -1.99 -19.57
CA GLU A 357 -17.23 -2.48 -20.09
C GLU A 357 -16.91 -2.07 -21.54
N GLU A 358 -17.86 -1.59 -22.32
CA GLU A 358 -17.69 -1.29 -23.74
C GLU A 358 -18.02 0.14 -24.19
N GLN A 359 -18.42 1.05 -23.29
CA GLN A 359 -18.84 2.38 -23.72
C GLN A 359 -17.91 3.46 -23.19
N GLN A 360 -17.47 4.34 -24.09
CA GLN A 360 -16.86 5.62 -23.73
C GLN A 360 -17.77 6.33 -22.72
N PRO A 361 -17.22 7.13 -21.78
CA PRO A 361 -18.05 7.91 -20.88
C PRO A 361 -19.01 8.76 -21.71
N GLN A 362 -20.28 8.37 -21.71
CA GLN A 362 -21.31 9.04 -22.53
C GLN A 362 -21.81 10.32 -21.87
N GLU A 363 -21.47 10.55 -20.62
CA GLU A 363 -21.90 11.74 -19.90
C GLU A 363 -20.93 12.89 -20.17
N LYS A 364 -21.47 13.97 -20.72
CA LYS A 364 -20.72 15.23 -20.82
C LYS A 364 -20.45 15.75 -19.42
N PRO A 365 -19.22 16.28 -19.17
CA PRO A 365 -18.93 16.90 -17.90
C PRO A 365 -19.95 17.96 -17.55
N GLU A 366 -20.47 17.93 -16.34
CA GLU A 366 -21.42 18.91 -15.83
C GLU A 366 -20.68 20.02 -15.08
N SER A 367 -21.10 21.26 -15.26
CA SER A 367 -20.63 22.35 -14.40
C SER A 367 -21.09 22.11 -12.96
N VAL A 368 -20.19 22.32 -12.00
CA VAL A 368 -20.53 22.26 -10.58
C VAL A 368 -21.54 23.34 -10.24
N PRO A 369 -22.69 22.99 -9.61
CA PRO A 369 -23.69 23.99 -9.21
C PRO A 369 -23.14 24.99 -8.17
N GLY A 370 -23.92 26.04 -7.92
CA GLY A 370 -23.61 27.07 -6.93
C GLY A 370 -22.83 28.26 -7.49
N PRO A 371 -22.03 28.96 -6.67
CA PRO A 371 -21.38 30.21 -7.08
C PRO A 371 -20.43 30.05 -8.26
N LEU A 372 -19.77 28.91 -8.40
CA LEU A 372 -18.84 28.65 -9.51
C LEU A 372 -19.52 28.56 -10.87
N ALA A 373 -20.79 28.13 -10.92
CA ALA A 373 -21.56 28.10 -12.17
C ALA A 373 -21.91 29.49 -12.70
N THR A 374 -22.05 30.46 -11.80
CA THR A 374 -22.47 31.83 -12.12
C THR A 374 -21.33 32.84 -12.20
N ALA A 375 -20.18 32.52 -11.62
CA ALA A 375 -18.99 33.37 -11.60
C ALA A 375 -18.19 33.26 -12.92
N ALA A 376 -18.72 33.77 -14.02
CA ALA A 376 -18.14 33.64 -15.37
C ALA A 376 -16.67 34.10 -15.48
N THR A 377 -16.22 34.99 -14.61
CA THR A 377 -14.86 35.55 -14.62
C THR A 377 -13.90 34.84 -13.65
N PHE A 378 -14.42 33.99 -12.75
CA PHE A 378 -13.58 33.29 -11.78
C PHE A 378 -12.94 32.04 -12.40
N LYS A 379 -11.62 31.99 -12.42
CA LYS A 379 -10.85 30.87 -12.96
C LYS A 379 -10.32 30.00 -11.83
N VAL A 380 -10.65 28.72 -11.88
CA VAL A 380 -10.18 27.70 -10.92
C VAL A 380 -8.83 27.15 -11.36
N GLY A 381 -7.84 27.16 -10.46
CA GLY A 381 -6.55 26.52 -10.65
C GLY A 381 -6.56 25.06 -10.19
N THR A 382 -6.90 24.86 -8.91
CA THR A 382 -7.03 23.53 -8.28
C THR A 382 -8.22 23.51 -7.33
N ALA A 383 -8.70 22.30 -7.00
CA ALA A 383 -9.86 22.14 -6.13
C ALA A 383 -9.72 20.95 -5.20
N ALA A 384 -10.51 20.93 -4.13
CA ALA A 384 -10.82 19.78 -3.29
C ALA A 384 -12.30 19.81 -2.92
N VAL A 385 -12.97 18.67 -2.91
CA VAL A 385 -14.39 18.54 -2.66
C VAL A 385 -14.60 17.75 -1.36
N THR A 386 -15.54 18.17 -0.52
CA THR A 386 -15.86 17.43 0.72
C THR A 386 -16.51 16.07 0.41
N TYR A 387 -16.38 15.08 1.32
CA TYR A 387 -16.98 13.75 1.15
C TYR A 387 -18.49 13.75 0.89
N ASP A 388 -19.21 14.70 1.45
CA ASP A 388 -20.65 14.86 1.25
C ASP A 388 -21.01 15.64 -0.04
N GLU A 389 -20.02 16.00 -0.82
CA GLU A 389 -20.13 16.76 -2.08
C GLU A 389 -20.91 18.08 -1.98
N LYS A 390 -21.00 18.66 -0.76
CA LYS A 390 -21.74 19.92 -0.55
C LYS A 390 -20.86 21.16 -0.65
N ARG A 391 -19.57 21.02 -0.43
CA ARG A 391 -18.63 22.16 -0.47
C ARG A 391 -17.40 21.82 -1.31
N ALA A 392 -16.89 22.82 -2.00
CA ALA A 392 -15.58 22.74 -2.64
C ALA A 392 -14.67 23.84 -2.07
N ALA A 393 -13.40 23.50 -1.88
CA ALA A 393 -12.34 24.46 -1.69
C ALA A 393 -11.62 24.62 -3.04
N VAL A 394 -11.50 25.86 -3.52
CA VAL A 394 -10.87 26.16 -4.80
C VAL A 394 -9.75 27.19 -4.60
N VAL A 395 -8.63 26.97 -5.26
CA VAL A 395 -7.57 27.96 -5.39
C VAL A 395 -7.73 28.61 -6.75
N SER A 396 -7.69 29.95 -6.79
CA SER A 396 -7.75 30.71 -8.03
C SER A 396 -6.63 30.32 -9.00
N GLU A 397 -6.81 30.55 -10.29
CA GLU A 397 -5.84 30.17 -11.34
C GLU A 397 -4.47 30.85 -11.14
N ASP A 398 -4.46 32.08 -10.65
CA ASP A 398 -3.22 32.80 -10.28
C ASP A 398 -2.55 32.23 -9.03
N GLY A 399 -3.21 31.32 -8.32
CA GLY A 399 -2.71 30.66 -7.10
C GLY A 399 -2.81 31.50 -5.83
N ARG A 400 -3.36 32.72 -5.86
CA ARG A 400 -3.28 33.64 -4.72
C ARG A 400 -4.38 33.48 -3.69
N GLY A 401 -5.58 33.08 -4.11
CA GLY A 401 -6.73 33.01 -3.22
C GLY A 401 -7.26 31.59 -3.04
N LEU A 402 -7.52 31.23 -1.79
CA LEU A 402 -8.27 30.02 -1.41
C LEU A 402 -9.70 30.44 -1.06
N TYR A 403 -10.68 29.81 -1.67
CA TYR A 403 -12.10 30.08 -1.48
C TYR A 403 -12.82 28.80 -1.12
N VAL A 404 -13.79 28.89 -0.21
CA VAL A 404 -14.69 27.77 0.13
C VAL A 404 -16.09 28.11 -0.39
N VAL A 405 -16.62 27.26 -1.25
CA VAL A 405 -17.90 27.49 -1.92
C VAL A 405 -18.89 26.38 -1.60
N ASN A 406 -20.17 26.76 -1.51
CA ASN A 406 -21.27 25.81 -1.45
C ASN A 406 -21.57 25.31 -2.88
N MET A 407 -21.70 24.00 -3.06
CA MET A 407 -21.94 23.38 -4.37
C MET A 407 -23.43 23.15 -4.66
N THR A 408 -24.33 23.54 -3.76
CA THR A 408 -25.77 23.32 -3.92
C THR A 408 -26.56 24.62 -4.06
N THR A 409 -26.05 25.73 -3.51
CA THR A 409 -26.75 27.02 -3.48
C THR A 409 -25.81 28.14 -3.95
N ALA A 410 -26.36 29.11 -4.70
CA ALA A 410 -25.63 30.33 -5.02
C ALA A 410 -25.36 31.17 -3.76
N GLY A 411 -24.27 31.95 -3.78
CA GLY A 411 -23.89 32.76 -2.63
C GLY A 411 -22.55 33.47 -2.85
N PRO A 412 -22.10 34.29 -1.88
CA PRO A 412 -20.80 34.95 -1.95
C PRO A 412 -19.64 33.95 -1.84
N MET A 413 -18.51 34.32 -2.41
CA MET A 413 -17.24 33.56 -2.35
C MET A 413 -16.17 34.41 -1.64
N PRO A 414 -16.24 34.62 -0.33
CA PRO A 414 -15.18 35.31 0.36
C PRO A 414 -13.90 34.45 0.38
N PRO A 415 -12.70 35.05 0.27
CA PRO A 415 -11.46 34.31 0.41
C PRO A 415 -11.32 33.77 1.84
N ALA A 416 -10.99 32.48 1.97
CA ALA A 416 -10.64 31.87 3.26
C ALA A 416 -9.17 32.15 3.63
N LEU A 417 -8.29 32.25 2.62
CA LEU A 417 -6.88 32.61 2.80
C LEU A 417 -6.37 33.30 1.53
N LEU A 418 -5.53 34.31 1.71
CA LEU A 418 -4.82 35.01 0.62
C LEU A 418 -3.31 34.92 0.83
N SER A 419 -2.59 34.47 -0.19
CA SER A 419 -1.13 34.58 -0.24
C SER A 419 -0.73 35.94 -0.77
N SER A 420 0.18 36.64 -0.10
CA SER A 420 0.54 38.02 -0.44
C SER A 420 1.43 38.13 -1.68
N LYS A 421 2.44 37.24 -1.79
CA LYS A 421 3.43 37.26 -2.88
C LYS A 421 3.72 35.88 -3.48
N GLY A 422 3.08 34.86 -2.96
CA GLY A 422 3.30 33.47 -3.35
C GLY A 422 2.15 32.86 -4.09
N LYS A 423 2.17 31.55 -4.13
CA LYS A 423 1.09 30.70 -4.60
C LYS A 423 0.68 29.74 -3.52
N LEU A 424 -0.59 29.42 -3.45
CA LEU A 424 -1.13 28.37 -2.61
C LEU A 424 -1.03 27.02 -3.33
N SER A 425 -0.75 25.95 -2.59
CA SER A 425 -0.84 24.58 -3.11
C SER A 425 -2.28 24.19 -3.42
N ALA A 426 -2.47 23.03 -4.07
CA ALA A 426 -3.78 22.39 -4.08
C ALA A 426 -4.27 22.16 -2.64
N PRO A 427 -5.54 22.46 -2.32
CA PRO A 427 -6.12 22.26 -1.01
C PRO A 427 -6.47 20.79 -0.75
N SER A 428 -6.70 20.42 0.50
CA SER A 428 -7.19 19.10 0.89
C SER A 428 -8.11 19.21 2.10
N TRP A 429 -9.24 18.53 2.05
CA TRP A 429 -10.09 18.32 3.23
C TRP A 429 -9.58 17.14 4.07
N ASP A 430 -9.81 17.19 5.36
CA ASP A 430 -9.60 16.03 6.22
C ASP A 430 -10.93 15.46 6.74
N ALA A 431 -10.87 14.33 7.45
CA ALA A 431 -12.04 13.65 8.00
C ALA A 431 -12.84 14.47 9.03
N HIS A 432 -12.26 15.53 9.59
CA HIS A 432 -12.88 16.43 10.56
C HIS A 432 -13.56 17.64 9.87
N GLY A 433 -13.41 17.75 8.54
CA GLY A 433 -13.90 18.89 7.77
C GLY A 433 -13.00 20.11 7.86
N ASP A 434 -11.77 19.97 8.34
CA ASP A 434 -10.75 21.01 8.29
C ASP A 434 -10.13 21.06 6.89
N LEU A 435 -9.83 22.28 6.45
CA LEU A 435 -9.23 22.50 5.14
C LEU A 435 -7.74 22.83 5.32
N TRP A 436 -6.90 22.15 4.54
CA TRP A 436 -5.45 22.26 4.59
C TRP A 436 -4.91 22.83 3.28
N VAL A 437 -3.92 23.70 3.37
CA VAL A 437 -3.24 24.31 2.22
C VAL A 437 -1.82 24.72 2.62
N ALA A 438 -0.86 24.65 1.70
CA ALA A 438 0.47 25.22 1.89
C ALA A 438 0.57 26.59 1.20
N ASP A 439 1.14 27.58 1.89
CA ASP A 439 1.53 28.84 1.30
C ASP A 439 3.01 28.74 0.88
N LEU A 440 3.27 29.02 -0.39
CA LEU A 440 4.58 28.95 -1.03
C LEU A 440 5.28 30.32 -1.07
N ASP A 441 4.66 31.36 -0.48
CA ASP A 441 5.29 32.68 -0.34
C ASP A 441 6.58 32.56 0.47
N PRO A 442 7.77 32.91 -0.07
CA PRO A 442 9.03 32.79 0.65
C PRO A 442 9.08 33.51 1.99
N GLN A 443 8.28 34.57 2.16
CA GLN A 443 8.20 35.35 3.39
C GLN A 443 7.20 34.79 4.41
N ASN A 444 6.25 33.93 3.97
CA ASN A 444 5.18 33.39 4.81
C ASN A 444 4.94 31.91 4.57
N GLN A 445 5.94 31.21 4.04
CA GLN A 445 5.80 29.79 3.71
C GLN A 445 5.38 28.96 4.93
N GLY A 446 4.57 27.92 4.69
CA GLY A 446 4.16 26.99 5.72
C GLY A 446 2.86 26.28 5.41
N LEU A 447 2.51 25.40 6.34
CA LEU A 447 1.25 24.67 6.31
C LEU A 447 0.18 25.47 7.05
N TRP A 448 -0.98 25.61 6.44
CA TRP A 448 -2.13 26.32 7.02
C TRP A 448 -3.33 25.38 7.11
N ARG A 449 -4.08 25.52 8.19
CA ARG A 449 -5.35 24.86 8.44
C ARG A 449 -6.45 25.90 8.60
N VAL A 450 -7.57 25.71 7.91
CA VAL A 450 -8.79 26.49 8.08
C VAL A 450 -9.82 25.61 8.79
N PRO A 451 -10.06 25.82 10.09
CA PRO A 451 -10.98 24.99 10.89
C PRO A 451 -12.38 24.97 10.29
N GLY A 452 -12.94 23.78 10.08
CA GLY A 452 -14.26 23.60 9.45
C GLY A 452 -14.40 24.22 8.05
N GLY A 453 -13.28 24.64 7.42
CA GLY A 453 -13.25 25.31 6.11
C GLY A 453 -13.70 26.79 6.13
N THR A 454 -14.15 27.32 7.25
CA THR A 454 -14.68 28.69 7.38
C THR A 454 -14.13 29.45 8.58
N GLY A 455 -13.41 28.78 9.47
CA GLY A 455 -12.75 29.40 10.63
C GLY A 455 -11.55 30.25 10.21
N ALA A 456 -10.99 31.00 11.16
CA ALA A 456 -9.76 31.77 10.93
C ALA A 456 -8.60 30.84 10.56
N PRO A 457 -7.82 31.15 9.51
CA PRO A 457 -6.65 30.36 9.14
C PRO A 457 -5.62 30.31 10.26
N GLN A 458 -5.10 29.12 10.50
CA GLN A 458 -4.11 28.84 11.54
C GLN A 458 -2.86 28.26 10.90
N LYS A 459 -1.70 28.82 11.19
CA LYS A 459 -0.41 28.24 10.78
C LYS A 459 -0.13 27.02 11.62
N VAL A 460 0.26 25.92 10.97
CA VAL A 460 0.50 24.63 11.62
C VAL A 460 1.99 24.40 11.74
N ASP A 461 2.43 24.03 12.94
CA ASP A 461 3.81 23.63 13.19
C ASP A 461 4.06 22.22 12.63
N VAL A 462 5.14 22.08 11.84
CA VAL A 462 5.54 20.82 11.19
C VAL A 462 6.96 20.47 11.65
N ALA A 463 7.07 19.51 12.56
CA ALA A 463 8.37 19.08 13.07
C ALA A 463 9.12 18.21 12.06
N GLY A 464 10.43 18.44 11.91
CA GLY A 464 11.30 17.68 11.01
C GLY A 464 11.24 18.12 9.54
N LEU A 465 10.71 19.34 9.30
CA LEU A 465 10.71 19.93 7.96
C LEU A 465 12.10 20.50 7.59
N ASP A 466 12.90 20.85 8.59
CA ASP A 466 14.22 21.49 8.46
C ASP A 466 14.15 22.72 7.53
N ASP A 467 14.97 22.76 6.47
CA ASP A 467 14.98 23.79 5.42
C ASP A 467 14.06 23.50 4.23
N GLY A 468 13.29 22.41 4.31
CA GLY A 468 12.38 21.99 3.24
C GLY A 468 11.16 22.90 3.09
N ARG A 469 10.63 23.01 1.85
CA ARG A 469 9.40 23.73 1.54
C ARG A 469 8.28 22.75 1.18
N ILE A 470 7.13 22.89 1.83
CA ILE A 470 5.94 22.11 1.46
C ILE A 470 5.37 22.70 0.17
N THR A 471 5.37 21.91 -0.91
CA THR A 471 4.87 22.30 -2.24
C THR A 471 3.54 21.64 -2.60
N GLY A 472 3.12 20.63 -1.85
CA GLY A 472 1.86 19.93 -2.03
C GLY A 472 1.51 19.13 -0.79
N LEU A 473 0.24 18.82 -0.63
CA LEU A 473 -0.26 18.06 0.52
C LEU A 473 -1.53 17.27 0.17
N LYS A 474 -1.77 16.21 0.96
CA LYS A 474 -3.04 15.49 1.01
C LYS A 474 -3.27 14.98 2.43
N ALA A 475 -4.31 15.49 3.10
CA ALA A 475 -4.77 14.91 4.37
C ALA A 475 -5.35 13.51 4.13
N SER A 476 -5.13 12.60 5.05
CA SER A 476 -5.66 11.24 4.88
C SER A 476 -7.15 11.17 5.25
N PRO A 477 -7.90 10.25 4.62
CA PRO A 477 -9.31 10.01 4.95
C PRO A 477 -9.57 9.58 6.39
N ASP A 478 -8.54 9.04 7.06
CA ASP A 478 -8.62 8.66 8.48
C ASP A 478 -8.47 9.85 9.46
N GLY A 479 -8.05 11.01 8.96
CA GLY A 479 -7.94 12.24 9.74
C GLY A 479 -6.73 12.35 10.66
N VAL A 480 -5.86 11.34 10.72
CA VAL A 480 -4.69 11.34 11.65
C VAL A 480 -3.35 11.47 10.93
N ARG A 481 -3.33 11.47 9.59
CA ARG A 481 -2.11 11.55 8.79
C ARG A 481 -2.24 12.64 7.72
N ILE A 482 -1.09 13.17 7.29
CA ILE A 482 -1.00 14.08 6.16
C ILE A 482 0.23 13.70 5.32
N ALA A 483 0.03 13.57 4.03
CA ALA A 483 1.10 13.39 3.05
C ALA A 483 1.57 14.76 2.57
N LEU A 484 2.87 15.00 2.54
CA LEU A 484 3.50 16.28 2.20
C LEU A 484 4.55 16.08 1.12
N LEU A 485 4.45 16.84 0.03
CA LEU A 485 5.54 17.02 -0.92
C LEU A 485 6.45 18.11 -0.42
N VAL A 486 7.68 17.76 -0.10
CA VAL A 486 8.68 18.68 0.45
C VAL A 486 9.79 18.84 -0.57
N GLN A 487 9.98 20.06 -1.05
CA GLN A 487 11.09 20.45 -1.91
C GLN A 487 12.30 20.85 -1.06
N LYS A 488 13.45 20.23 -1.32
CA LYS A 488 14.73 20.56 -0.71
C LYS A 488 15.57 21.46 -1.61
N GLY A 489 16.76 21.87 -1.12
CA GLY A 489 17.63 22.82 -1.79
C GLY A 489 18.12 22.40 -3.18
N ASP A 490 18.11 21.09 -3.51
CA ASP A 490 18.43 20.54 -4.84
C ASP A 490 17.27 20.66 -5.86
N GLY A 491 16.12 21.21 -5.43
CA GLY A 491 14.92 21.38 -6.26
C GLY A 491 14.05 20.14 -6.37
N ARG A 492 14.48 18.98 -5.90
CA ARG A 492 13.72 17.73 -5.92
C ARG A 492 12.65 17.72 -4.84
N LYS A 493 11.54 17.05 -5.14
CA LYS A 493 10.42 16.89 -4.23
C LYS A 493 10.40 15.48 -3.66
N ASN A 494 10.44 15.37 -2.37
CA ASN A 494 10.34 14.12 -1.64
C ASN A 494 8.98 14.02 -0.97
N LEU A 495 8.44 12.80 -0.89
CA LEU A 495 7.17 12.54 -0.23
C LEU A 495 7.40 12.10 1.21
N TYR A 496 6.75 12.79 2.14
CA TYR A 496 6.71 12.44 3.56
C TYR A 496 5.28 12.23 4.03
N VAL A 497 5.10 11.39 5.04
CA VAL A 497 3.85 11.29 5.81
C VAL A 497 4.14 11.75 7.23
N GLY A 498 3.35 12.72 7.68
CA GLY A 498 3.36 13.22 9.05
C GLY A 498 2.11 12.78 9.82
N ARG A 499 2.24 12.70 11.12
CA ARG A 499 1.15 12.42 12.05
C ARG A 499 0.52 13.75 12.46
N ILE A 500 -0.81 13.88 12.30
CA ILE A 500 -1.59 15.04 12.75
C ILE A 500 -1.93 14.82 14.23
N GLU A 501 -1.39 15.65 15.11
CA GLU A 501 -1.71 15.64 16.52
C GLU A 501 -2.70 16.75 16.85
N ARG A 502 -3.82 16.37 17.46
CA ARG A 502 -4.88 17.27 17.90
C ARG A 502 -4.99 17.25 19.42
N PRO A 503 -5.50 18.33 20.06
CA PRO A 503 -5.78 18.32 21.49
C PRO A 503 -6.70 17.16 21.87
N GLU A 504 -6.30 16.36 22.88
CA GLU A 504 -7.05 15.19 23.31
C GLU A 504 -8.32 15.51 24.14
N ARG A 505 -8.37 16.69 24.75
CA ARG A 505 -9.43 17.07 25.69
C ARG A 505 -10.23 18.26 25.17
N LYS A 506 -11.55 18.18 25.35
CA LYS A 506 -12.45 19.32 25.11
C LYS A 506 -12.05 20.47 26.07
N GLY A 507 -11.59 21.58 25.50
CA GLY A 507 -11.06 22.73 26.26
C GLY A 507 -9.53 22.81 26.30
N ASP A 508 -8.80 21.83 25.79
CA ASP A 508 -7.38 21.95 25.54
C ASP A 508 -7.16 22.93 24.38
N VAL A 509 -6.38 23.98 24.62
CA VAL A 509 -6.05 25.04 23.66
C VAL A 509 -4.76 24.78 22.89
N SER A 510 -4.16 23.61 23.03
CA SER A 510 -2.96 23.24 22.28
C SER A 510 -3.24 23.30 20.79
N PRO A 511 -2.37 23.93 19.99
CA PRO A 511 -2.56 24.01 18.55
C PRO A 511 -2.42 22.62 17.90
N VAL A 512 -3.16 22.41 16.80
CA VAL A 512 -2.94 21.25 15.93
C VAL A 512 -1.54 21.33 15.34
N SER A 513 -0.83 20.22 15.32
CA SER A 513 0.55 20.14 14.79
C SER A 513 0.76 18.88 13.96
N VAL A 514 1.80 18.89 13.12
CA VAL A 514 2.26 17.73 12.37
C VAL A 514 3.59 17.27 12.94
N ARG A 515 3.67 16.01 13.33
CA ARG A 515 4.83 15.43 14.00
C ARG A 515 5.38 14.20 13.25
N GLU A 516 6.65 13.92 13.50
CA GLU A 516 7.36 12.74 13.02
C GLU A 516 7.18 12.46 11.53
N LEU A 517 7.71 13.36 10.69
CA LEU A 517 7.75 13.15 9.25
C LEU A 517 8.56 11.89 8.90
N ARG A 518 7.96 11.00 8.12
CA ARG A 518 8.60 9.79 7.62
C ARG A 518 8.60 9.79 6.09
N PRO A 519 9.71 9.38 5.43
CA PRO A 519 9.70 9.20 3.99
C PRO A 519 8.64 8.16 3.58
N ALA A 520 7.79 8.52 2.62
CA ALA A 520 6.73 7.63 2.14
C ALA A 520 6.98 7.09 0.73
N ALA A 521 8.02 7.58 0.04
CA ALA A 521 8.46 7.07 -1.24
C ALA A 521 9.99 7.20 -1.36
N PRO A 522 10.78 6.55 -0.49
CA PRO A 522 12.24 6.76 -0.42
C PRO A 522 12.99 6.30 -1.68
N GLN A 523 12.38 5.45 -2.51
CA GLN A 523 12.94 4.98 -3.78
C GLN A 523 12.77 5.99 -4.92
N MET A 524 11.82 6.94 -4.78
CA MET A 524 11.57 7.98 -5.76
C MET A 524 12.57 9.12 -5.57
N ALA A 525 13.28 9.47 -6.63
CA ALA A 525 14.22 10.60 -6.64
C ALA A 525 13.50 11.95 -6.73
N ASP A 526 12.33 11.97 -7.37
CA ASP A 526 11.48 13.15 -7.49
C ASP A 526 10.02 12.72 -7.57
N VAL A 527 9.17 13.31 -6.72
CA VAL A 527 7.72 13.02 -6.66
C VAL A 527 6.95 14.21 -7.19
N MET A 528 6.11 13.98 -8.19
CA MET A 528 5.35 15.01 -8.90
C MET A 528 3.94 15.17 -8.35
N ALA A 529 3.25 14.05 -8.08
CA ALA A 529 1.88 14.04 -7.59
C ALA A 529 1.62 12.85 -6.65
N MET A 530 0.59 12.98 -5.82
CA MET A 530 0.19 11.94 -4.88
C MET A 530 -1.30 12.01 -4.58
N SER A 531 -1.87 10.87 -4.21
CA SER A 531 -3.22 10.75 -3.66
C SER A 531 -3.26 9.63 -2.62
N TRP A 532 -4.09 9.77 -1.58
CA TRP A 532 -4.46 8.63 -0.76
C TRP A 532 -5.27 7.64 -1.61
N ALA A 533 -5.11 6.37 -1.32
CA ALA A 533 -5.70 5.25 -2.03
C ALA A 533 -6.25 4.23 -1.04
N PRO A 534 -7.10 3.29 -1.48
CA PRO A 534 -7.73 2.33 -0.59
C PRO A 534 -6.76 1.61 0.35
N ARG A 535 -7.21 1.30 1.55
CA ARG A 535 -6.43 0.63 2.61
C ARG A 535 -5.25 1.46 3.13
N GLY A 536 -5.35 2.79 3.07
CA GLY A 536 -4.34 3.71 3.57
C GLY A 536 -3.02 3.67 2.79
N ARG A 537 -3.07 3.26 1.52
CA ARG A 537 -1.94 3.36 0.59
C ARG A 537 -1.83 4.77 0.04
N LEU A 538 -0.68 5.08 -0.50
CA LEU A 538 -0.45 6.26 -1.32
C LEU A 538 -0.25 5.84 -2.77
N LEU A 539 -0.92 6.51 -3.67
CA LEU A 539 -0.67 6.43 -5.09
C LEU A 539 0.21 7.62 -5.46
N VAL A 540 1.39 7.34 -5.99
CA VAL A 540 2.46 8.32 -6.18
C VAL A 540 2.88 8.33 -7.64
N VAL A 541 2.99 9.52 -8.24
CA VAL A 541 3.61 9.75 -9.55
C VAL A 541 4.98 10.36 -9.32
N GLY A 542 6.02 9.75 -9.86
CA GLY A 542 7.38 10.22 -9.68
C GLY A 542 8.39 9.50 -10.54
N LYS A 543 9.66 9.81 -10.35
CA LYS A 543 10.82 9.23 -11.04
C LYS A 543 11.77 8.60 -10.04
N GLU A 544 12.23 7.40 -10.32
CA GLU A 544 13.40 6.83 -9.68
C GLU A 544 14.69 7.43 -10.28
N ASN A 545 15.83 7.24 -9.62
CA ASN A 545 17.12 7.72 -10.15
C ASN A 545 17.42 7.09 -11.52
N GLY A 546 17.52 7.94 -12.54
CA GLY A 546 17.76 7.50 -13.93
C GLY A 546 16.57 6.82 -14.62
N GLY A 547 15.41 6.77 -13.95
CA GLY A 547 14.19 6.15 -14.45
C GLY A 547 13.25 7.13 -15.18
N ILE A 548 12.16 6.55 -15.71
CA ILE A 548 11.05 7.30 -16.32
C ILE A 548 10.00 7.66 -15.26
N THR A 549 9.11 8.61 -15.58
CA THR A 549 7.92 8.93 -14.76
C THR A 549 6.97 7.75 -14.74
N GLN A 550 6.56 7.35 -13.55
CA GLN A 550 5.64 6.22 -13.36
C GLN A 550 4.72 6.46 -12.16
N ALA A 551 3.57 5.80 -12.17
CA ALA A 551 2.66 5.76 -11.04
C ALA A 551 2.85 4.46 -10.27
N ARG A 552 2.96 4.54 -8.93
CA ARG A 552 3.11 3.36 -8.05
C ARG A 552 2.30 3.49 -6.77
N TYR A 553 1.87 2.36 -6.25
CA TYR A 553 1.35 2.28 -4.89
C TYR A 553 2.48 2.13 -3.87
N MET A 554 2.40 2.94 -2.81
CA MET A 554 3.28 2.89 -1.65
C MET A 554 2.43 2.67 -0.40
N LEU A 555 2.95 1.98 0.60
CA LEU A 555 2.33 2.00 1.93
C LEU A 555 2.66 3.31 2.66
N ALA A 556 1.83 3.70 3.60
CA ALA A 556 2.04 4.93 4.36
C ALA A 556 3.31 4.92 5.23
N ASP A 557 3.92 3.77 5.43
CA ASP A 557 5.21 3.59 6.11
C ASP A 557 6.43 3.70 5.17
N GLY A 558 6.22 3.97 3.87
CA GLY A 558 7.26 4.13 2.86
C GLY A 558 7.76 2.85 2.21
N SER A 559 7.19 1.71 2.54
CA SER A 559 7.48 0.46 1.86
C SER A 559 6.73 0.36 0.52
N MET A 560 7.31 -0.40 -0.40
CA MET A 560 6.70 -0.61 -1.72
C MET A 560 5.66 -1.73 -1.71
N VAL A 561 4.63 -1.55 -2.53
CA VAL A 561 3.71 -2.63 -2.90
C VAL A 561 4.19 -3.25 -4.21
N ALA A 562 4.21 -4.57 -4.30
CA ALA A 562 4.68 -5.29 -5.48
C ALA A 562 3.84 -5.03 -6.75
N ALA A 563 2.60 -4.54 -6.62
CA ALA A 563 1.73 -4.25 -7.74
C ALA A 563 2.15 -2.96 -8.48
N SER A 564 2.47 -3.07 -9.75
CA SER A 564 2.69 -1.93 -10.65
C SER A 564 1.40 -1.56 -11.38
N LEU A 565 1.22 -0.27 -11.65
CA LEU A 565 0.18 0.21 -12.55
C LEU A 565 0.67 0.18 -14.00
N PRO A 566 -0.23 0.07 -14.98
CA PRO A 566 0.13 0.27 -16.37
C PRO A 566 0.81 1.62 -16.59
N GLY A 567 1.79 1.66 -17.49
CA GLY A 567 2.48 2.91 -17.84
C GLY A 567 1.52 3.91 -18.50
N ALA A 568 1.70 5.20 -18.19
CA ALA A 568 1.10 6.30 -18.92
C ALA A 568 2.13 7.43 -19.09
N ALA A 569 2.13 8.07 -20.25
CA ALA A 569 3.04 9.16 -20.54
C ALA A 569 2.54 10.49 -19.93
N GLY A 570 3.46 11.40 -19.61
CA GLY A 570 3.15 12.77 -19.24
C GLY A 570 2.27 12.97 -18.01
N LEU A 571 2.24 12.03 -17.05
CA LEU A 571 1.41 12.18 -15.86
C LEU A 571 1.87 13.35 -14.99
N THR A 572 0.93 14.28 -14.68
CA THR A 572 1.18 15.49 -13.88
C THR A 572 0.35 15.57 -12.61
N GLY A 573 -0.78 14.86 -12.55
CA GLY A 573 -1.67 14.81 -11.40
C GLY A 573 -2.31 13.44 -11.27
N ILE A 574 -2.73 13.09 -10.05
CA ILE A 574 -3.35 11.78 -9.80
C ILE A 574 -4.38 11.88 -8.67
N GLY A 575 -5.44 11.10 -8.77
CA GLY A 575 -6.48 10.95 -7.78
C GLY A 575 -6.95 9.51 -7.68
N ALA A 576 -7.14 9.04 -6.46
CA ALA A 576 -7.75 7.75 -6.16
C ALA A 576 -8.84 7.95 -5.10
N TYR A 577 -9.78 7.02 -5.05
CA TYR A 577 -10.85 7.00 -4.07
C TYR A 577 -10.65 5.84 -3.09
N GLU A 578 -11.31 5.88 -1.93
CA GLU A 578 -11.20 4.85 -0.89
C GLU A 578 -11.83 3.50 -1.29
N ASP A 579 -12.66 3.45 -2.33
CA ASP A 579 -13.25 2.23 -2.87
C ASP A 579 -12.40 1.72 -4.05
N GLU A 580 -11.87 0.49 -3.95
CA GLU A 580 -11.06 -0.15 -5.00
C GLU A 580 -11.84 -0.41 -6.30
N ALA A 581 -13.17 -0.36 -6.27
CA ALA A 581 -14.00 -0.49 -7.46
C ALA A 581 -13.99 0.79 -8.32
N GLN A 582 -13.61 1.93 -7.75
CA GLN A 582 -13.52 3.19 -8.48
C GLN A 582 -12.22 3.27 -9.28
N PRO A 583 -12.24 3.85 -10.49
CA PRO A 583 -11.04 3.98 -11.31
C PRO A 583 -10.05 4.96 -10.67
N VAL A 584 -8.77 4.76 -10.90
CA VAL A 584 -7.77 5.81 -10.69
C VAL A 584 -7.93 6.86 -11.80
N VAL A 585 -7.85 8.13 -11.44
CA VAL A 585 -7.88 9.23 -12.39
C VAL A 585 -6.56 9.98 -12.37
N ALA A 586 -6.11 10.43 -13.53
CA ALA A 586 -4.90 11.23 -13.63
C ALA A 586 -5.05 12.34 -14.66
N SER A 587 -4.19 13.34 -14.56
CA SER A 587 -3.96 14.31 -15.65
C SER A 587 -2.64 14.00 -16.34
N SER A 588 -2.67 14.07 -17.67
CA SER A 588 -1.52 13.96 -18.56
C SER A 588 -1.37 15.24 -19.35
N ASP A 589 -0.13 15.68 -19.57
CA ASP A 589 0.14 16.84 -20.43
C ASP A 589 -0.24 16.58 -21.91
N GLU A 590 -0.26 15.30 -22.33
CA GLU A 590 -0.56 14.89 -23.69
C GLU A 590 -2.05 14.62 -23.90
N ASP A 591 -2.68 13.88 -22.95
CA ASP A 591 -4.02 13.31 -23.12
C ASP A 591 -5.10 14.02 -22.31
N GLY A 592 -4.75 14.99 -21.45
CA GLY A 592 -5.68 15.65 -20.54
C GLY A 592 -6.07 14.75 -19.37
N ILE A 593 -7.37 14.54 -19.14
CA ILE A 593 -7.83 13.63 -18.06
C ILE A 593 -7.90 12.21 -18.59
N VAL A 594 -7.19 11.34 -17.90
CA VAL A 594 -7.17 9.89 -18.16
C VAL A 594 -7.61 9.12 -16.91
N TRP A 595 -8.21 7.98 -17.11
CA TRP A 595 -8.62 7.11 -16.02
C TRP A 595 -8.16 5.69 -16.25
N LEU A 596 -8.01 4.95 -15.14
CA LEU A 596 -7.60 3.56 -15.11
C LEU A 596 -8.64 2.76 -14.32
N PRO A 597 -9.59 2.08 -14.98
CA PRO A 597 -10.48 1.15 -14.31
C PRO A 597 -9.70 -0.02 -13.70
N PRO A 598 -10.20 -0.66 -12.65
CA PRO A 598 -9.57 -1.85 -12.08
C PRO A 598 -9.34 -2.94 -13.14
N GLY A 599 -8.09 -3.42 -13.25
CA GLY A 599 -7.72 -4.49 -14.20
C GLY A 599 -7.66 -4.09 -15.69
N ALA A 600 -7.81 -2.80 -16.02
CA ALA A 600 -7.82 -2.30 -17.40
C ALA A 600 -6.55 -1.49 -17.75
N GLN A 601 -6.59 -0.83 -18.90
CA GLN A 601 -5.55 0.11 -19.36
C GLN A 601 -6.06 1.54 -19.23
N TRP A 602 -5.15 2.51 -19.25
CA TRP A 602 -5.48 3.92 -19.26
C TRP A 602 -6.33 4.29 -20.47
N ARG A 603 -7.33 5.14 -20.24
CA ARG A 603 -8.24 5.66 -21.28
C ARG A 603 -8.39 7.16 -21.11
N THR A 604 -8.36 7.91 -22.21
CA THR A 604 -8.62 9.36 -22.21
C THR A 604 -10.11 9.61 -22.00
N VAL A 605 -10.41 10.52 -21.07
CA VAL A 605 -11.78 10.88 -20.66
C VAL A 605 -12.14 12.28 -21.13
N ALA A 606 -11.23 13.24 -20.98
CA ALA A 606 -11.45 14.62 -21.38
C ALA A 606 -10.13 15.26 -21.84
N ALA A 607 -10.07 15.64 -23.09
CA ALA A 607 -8.92 16.36 -23.63
C ALA A 607 -8.79 17.76 -22.99
N GLY A 608 -7.59 18.14 -22.55
CA GLY A 608 -7.27 19.45 -22.01
C GLY A 608 -7.73 19.73 -20.58
N GLY A 609 -8.25 18.73 -19.84
CA GLY A 609 -8.54 18.83 -18.41
C GLY A 609 -7.30 18.67 -17.53
N ARG A 610 -7.37 19.16 -16.27
CA ARG A 610 -6.27 19.11 -15.30
C ARG A 610 -6.78 19.01 -13.87
N ALA A 611 -5.86 18.77 -12.90
CA ALA A 611 -6.13 18.73 -11.47
C ALA A 611 -7.32 17.81 -11.11
N PRO A 612 -7.30 16.53 -11.49
CA PRO A 612 -8.37 15.60 -11.17
C PRO A 612 -8.40 15.34 -9.65
N VAL A 613 -9.61 15.28 -9.09
CA VAL A 613 -9.83 15.00 -7.67
C VAL A 613 -11.06 14.14 -7.46
N TYR A 614 -11.01 13.34 -6.43
CA TYR A 614 -12.16 12.72 -5.79
C TYR A 614 -12.56 13.48 -4.53
N PRO A 615 -13.82 13.38 -4.10
CA PRO A 615 -14.24 13.88 -2.80
C PRO A 615 -13.43 13.29 -1.65
N GLY A 616 -12.93 14.17 -0.71
CA GLY A 616 -12.14 13.75 0.45
C GLY A 616 -10.82 14.47 0.65
#